data_94bd3b3e6dca2dd6dae64e278610fd96
#
_entry.id   94bd3b3e6dca2dd6dae64e278610fd96
#
_cell.length_a   1.000
_cell.length_b   1.000
_cell.length_c   1.000
_cell.angle_alpha   90.00
_cell.angle_beta   90.00
_cell.angle_gamma   90.00
#
_symmetry.space_group_name_H-M   'P 1'
#
loop_
_entity.id
_entity.type
_entity.pdbx_description
1 polymer ?
#
loop_
_entity_poly.entity_id
_entity_poly.type
_entity_poly.pdbx_seq_one_letter_code
_entity_poly.pdbx_strand_id
1 'polypeptide(L)'
;MDPSLPALSPHPMGEQPSVEEFSATAETFAGRVHVEWDSGGQVTPLGQLPFFIEYLKQAGLFDGWVADCPLTFSSPNAPRKRDLLGTVLLSVLSGHNRYAHITTLRCDAVNPRLLGMTKVVSEDAVRRGLAKIDEAAGLTWLQTHLDYCSAPLLSEPWVLDIDSTIKPLYGQQEGAMVGYNPHKPGRPSHCYHTYMMANLRLVLGVDVQPGDEHTPKHGRAGLWSLLHRIGRSRWPALLRGDVARGVEPVMSRAEQDGLRYLFRLRMTANVKRALTKMMAERDWTNAGHGWQGKETRLRLVGWSRQRRVVLLRRKLDRPLLLVDRAEPAQPLLSFAEVGPNQEVWEYAALVTSLDSEILTLGQLYRDRGDCENTFDELKNQWGWGGFTTHDLKRCRLLAGSVALIFNWWSLFVRLADLDHRPEAITSRPLLMQAIARQTRHAGQVTLTITSTHGERHKARRAYLRIAGFLTRLRQTAEQLDPVQRWYRILSEALKRYLKGRQLDPPPRLASV
;
A
#
# COMPACT_ATOMS: atom_id res chain seq x y z
N MET A 1 -34.07 33.46 32.08
CA MET A 1 -34.66 34.19 30.93
C MET A 1 -34.16 35.63 31.02
N ASP A 2 -33.16 35.94 30.20
CA ASP A 2 -32.63 37.29 30.06
C ASP A 2 -32.80 37.72 28.59
N PRO A 3 -33.65 38.74 28.31
CA PRO A 3 -33.95 39.16 26.97
C PRO A 3 -33.16 40.42 26.63
N SER A 4 -31.93 40.27 26.13
CA SER A 4 -31.27 41.39 25.45
C SER A 4 -30.04 40.96 24.64
N LEU A 5 -30.27 40.26 23.54
CA LEU A 5 -29.29 40.22 22.47
C LEU A 5 -29.89 40.96 21.28
N PRO A 6 -29.24 41.97 20.72
CA PRO A 6 -29.75 42.70 19.55
C PRO A 6 -29.68 41.79 18.32
N ALA A 7 -30.77 41.76 17.55
CA ALA A 7 -30.86 41.12 16.26
C ALA A 7 -29.79 41.69 15.32
N LEU A 8 -28.91 40.84 14.81
CA LEU A 8 -27.99 41.18 13.72
C LEU A 8 -28.83 41.45 12.44
N SER A 9 -28.85 42.67 12.02
CA SER A 9 -29.42 43.09 10.74
C SER A 9 -28.72 42.32 9.58
N PRO A 10 -29.44 41.87 8.56
CA PRO A 10 -28.80 41.29 7.38
C PRO A 10 -27.94 42.36 6.71
N HIS A 11 -26.63 42.11 6.63
CA HIS A 11 -25.76 42.94 5.80
C HIS A 11 -26.25 42.86 4.35
N PRO A 12 -26.33 44.00 3.63
CA PRO A 12 -26.60 43.98 2.21
C PRO A 12 -25.52 43.16 1.52
N MET A 13 -25.93 42.27 0.61
CA MET A 13 -25.01 41.56 -0.26
C MET A 13 -24.28 42.62 -1.10
N GLY A 14 -23.08 42.98 -0.64
CA GLY A 14 -22.16 43.83 -1.37
C GLY A 14 -21.82 43.15 -2.69
N GLU A 15 -21.80 43.95 -3.74
CA GLU A 15 -21.28 43.60 -5.05
C GLU A 15 -19.98 42.83 -4.91
N GLN A 16 -19.87 41.68 -5.58
CA GLN A 16 -18.59 40.96 -5.65
C GLN A 16 -17.59 41.93 -6.25
N PRO A 17 -16.47 42.22 -5.57
CA PRO A 17 -15.45 43.07 -6.13
C PRO A 17 -15.00 42.45 -7.47
N SER A 18 -14.98 43.25 -8.52
CA SER A 18 -14.31 42.98 -9.77
C SER A 18 -12.92 42.44 -9.44
N VAL A 19 -12.42 41.45 -10.20
CA VAL A 19 -11.09 40.85 -10.05
C VAL A 19 -10.03 41.91 -10.40
N GLU A 20 -9.94 42.98 -9.64
CA GLU A 20 -8.87 43.96 -9.65
C GLU A 20 -7.79 43.46 -8.67
N GLU A 21 -6.56 43.52 -9.13
CA GLU A 21 -5.30 43.18 -8.49
C GLU A 21 -5.32 43.38 -6.98
N PHE A 22 -5.55 42.30 -6.25
CA PHE A 22 -5.47 42.32 -4.79
C PHE A 22 -3.98 42.32 -4.42
N SER A 23 -3.44 43.48 -4.08
CA SER A 23 -2.13 43.59 -3.47
C SER A 23 -2.26 43.80 -1.97
N ALA A 24 -1.49 43.09 -1.19
CA ALA A 24 -1.41 43.24 0.26
C ALA A 24 0.05 43.37 0.70
N THR A 25 0.28 43.94 1.87
CA THR A 25 1.61 43.96 2.46
C THR A 25 1.63 43.17 3.76
N ALA A 26 2.70 42.44 3.98
CA ALA A 26 2.97 41.72 5.22
C ALA A 26 4.30 42.19 5.83
N GLU A 27 4.31 42.48 7.12
CA GLU A 27 5.54 42.73 7.88
C GLU A 27 6.09 41.40 8.35
N THR A 28 7.32 41.09 7.93
CA THR A 28 8.00 39.83 8.29
C THR A 28 9.28 40.10 9.08
N PHE A 29 9.88 39.06 9.64
CA PHE A 29 11.20 39.19 10.29
C PHE A 29 12.32 39.68 9.34
N ALA A 30 12.14 39.55 8.03
CA ALA A 30 13.09 40.03 7.00
C ALA A 30 12.70 41.41 6.44
N GLY A 31 11.61 42.02 6.95
CA GLY A 31 11.09 43.29 6.49
C GLY A 31 9.74 43.17 5.79
N ARG A 32 9.31 44.26 5.17
CA ARG A 32 8.04 44.37 4.46
C ARG A 32 8.07 43.59 3.16
N VAL A 33 7.04 42.76 2.92
CA VAL A 33 6.82 42.02 1.68
C VAL A 33 5.52 42.49 1.04
N HIS A 34 5.57 42.77 -0.26
CA HIS A 34 4.37 43.00 -1.08
C HIS A 34 3.88 41.66 -1.65
N VAL A 35 2.60 41.38 -1.48
CA VAL A 35 1.95 40.12 -1.90
C VAL A 35 0.96 40.44 -3.01
N GLU A 36 1.11 39.76 -4.14
CA GLU A 36 0.22 39.84 -5.30
C GLU A 36 -0.29 38.42 -5.62
N TRP A 37 -1.54 38.32 -6.09
CA TRP A 37 -2.16 37.06 -6.51
C TRP A 37 -2.13 36.91 -8.02
N ASP A 38 -1.31 36.00 -8.55
CA ASP A 38 -1.27 35.66 -9.97
C ASP A 38 -2.31 34.57 -10.29
N SER A 39 -3.48 34.96 -10.75
CA SER A 39 -4.55 34.04 -11.17
C SER A 39 -4.23 33.29 -12.48
N GLY A 40 -3.25 33.77 -13.26
CA GLY A 40 -2.83 33.21 -14.56
C GLY A 40 -1.65 32.23 -14.44
N GLY A 41 -1.03 32.16 -13.28
CA GLY A 41 0.21 31.38 -13.08
C GLY A 41 0.02 29.88 -13.29
N GLN A 42 0.70 29.32 -14.30
CA GLN A 42 0.72 27.88 -14.55
C GLN A 42 1.81 27.23 -13.68
N VAL A 43 1.53 27.03 -12.41
CA VAL A 43 2.47 26.52 -11.39
C VAL A 43 1.96 25.23 -10.80
N THR A 44 2.90 24.37 -10.38
CA THR A 44 2.61 23.11 -9.67
C THR A 44 3.62 22.87 -8.56
N PRO A 45 3.21 22.37 -7.38
CA PRO A 45 4.13 21.90 -6.35
C PRO A 45 4.67 20.49 -6.63
N LEU A 46 4.12 19.79 -7.63
CA LEU A 46 4.48 18.43 -8.03
C LEU A 46 5.20 18.43 -9.38
N GLY A 47 6.20 19.28 -9.51
CA GLY A 47 6.88 19.58 -10.79
C GLY A 47 7.58 18.39 -11.45
N GLN A 48 7.84 17.32 -10.70
CA GLN A 48 8.50 16.12 -11.18
C GLN A 48 7.50 15.01 -11.58
N LEU A 49 6.20 15.17 -11.32
CA LEU A 49 5.16 14.21 -11.62
C LEU A 49 5.01 13.85 -13.12
N PRO A 50 5.36 14.70 -14.10
CA PRO A 50 5.28 14.36 -15.52
C PRO A 50 5.98 13.04 -15.92
N PHE A 51 7.06 12.66 -15.26
CA PHE A 51 7.75 11.40 -15.51
C PHE A 51 6.92 10.18 -15.06
N PHE A 52 6.22 10.30 -13.94
CA PHE A 52 5.29 9.28 -13.50
C PHE A 52 4.06 9.20 -14.42
N ILE A 53 3.57 10.35 -14.91
CA ILE A 53 2.47 10.40 -15.87
C ILE A 53 2.89 9.73 -17.19
N GLU A 54 4.11 9.98 -17.69
CA GLU A 54 4.64 9.30 -18.86
C GLU A 54 4.73 7.77 -18.65
N TYR A 55 5.23 7.34 -17.49
CA TYR A 55 5.27 5.92 -17.11
C TYR A 55 3.87 5.29 -17.17
N LEU A 56 2.86 5.93 -16.57
CA LEU A 56 1.47 5.45 -16.60
C LEU A 56 0.93 5.38 -18.03
N LYS A 57 1.25 6.37 -18.86
CA LYS A 57 0.82 6.45 -20.27
C LYS A 57 1.46 5.35 -21.10
N GLN A 58 2.78 5.15 -20.99
CA GLN A 58 3.50 4.12 -21.76
C GLN A 58 3.00 2.71 -21.45
N ALA A 59 2.64 2.44 -20.21
CA ALA A 59 2.11 1.16 -19.76
C ALA A 59 0.59 1.01 -19.97
N GLY A 60 -0.11 2.07 -20.40
CA GLY A 60 -1.57 2.07 -20.52
C GLY A 60 -2.34 1.96 -19.19
N LEU A 61 -1.66 2.15 -18.05
CA LEU A 61 -2.21 1.87 -16.74
C LEU A 61 -3.37 2.78 -16.35
N PHE A 62 -3.17 4.09 -16.47
CA PHE A 62 -4.20 5.06 -16.08
C PHE A 62 -5.35 5.10 -17.08
N ASP A 63 -5.05 5.03 -18.38
CA ASP A 63 -6.07 5.03 -19.43
C ASP A 63 -6.97 3.79 -19.34
N GLY A 64 -6.40 2.60 -19.14
CA GLY A 64 -7.15 1.37 -18.91
C GLY A 64 -8.01 1.46 -17.64
N TRP A 65 -7.44 1.90 -16.52
CA TRP A 65 -8.18 2.06 -15.27
C TRP A 65 -9.38 3.00 -15.41
N VAL A 66 -9.24 4.09 -16.16
CA VAL A 66 -10.35 5.04 -16.44
C VAL A 66 -11.37 4.42 -17.39
N ALA A 67 -10.93 3.75 -18.44
CA ALA A 67 -11.81 3.15 -19.44
C ALA A 67 -12.72 2.08 -18.84
N ASP A 68 -12.13 1.16 -18.07
CA ASP A 68 -12.80 0.00 -17.49
C ASP A 68 -13.65 0.35 -16.24
N CYS A 69 -13.56 1.59 -15.72
CA CYS A 69 -14.31 1.98 -14.54
C CYS A 69 -15.82 1.86 -14.80
N PRO A 70 -16.58 1.08 -13.97
CA PRO A 70 -18.00 0.83 -14.18
C PRO A 70 -18.90 2.02 -13.78
N LEU A 71 -18.30 3.20 -13.58
CA LEU A 71 -19.05 4.42 -13.27
C LEU A 71 -19.79 4.93 -14.48
N THR A 72 -21.10 5.15 -14.34
CA THR A 72 -21.95 5.78 -15.33
C THR A 72 -22.65 6.98 -14.76
N PHE A 73 -22.76 8.03 -15.55
CA PHE A 73 -23.51 9.25 -15.19
C PHE A 73 -24.62 9.50 -16.20
N SER A 74 -25.80 9.80 -15.70
CA SER A 74 -26.95 10.15 -16.51
C SER A 74 -27.05 11.66 -16.82
N SER A 75 -26.40 12.50 -16.02
CA SER A 75 -26.46 13.97 -16.16
C SER A 75 -25.35 14.47 -17.09
N PRO A 76 -25.64 15.36 -18.05
CA PRO A 76 -24.64 15.99 -18.90
C PRO A 76 -23.67 16.88 -18.12
N ASN A 77 -24.05 17.36 -16.94
CA ASN A 77 -23.22 18.18 -16.06
C ASN A 77 -22.34 17.35 -15.12
N ALA A 78 -22.39 16.04 -15.22
CA ALA A 78 -21.56 15.16 -14.39
C ALA A 78 -20.06 15.30 -14.74
N PRO A 79 -19.17 15.13 -13.76
CA PRO A 79 -17.74 15.13 -14.04
C PRO A 79 -17.37 13.94 -14.93
N ARG A 80 -16.35 14.10 -15.76
CA ARG A 80 -15.80 12.96 -16.53
C ARG A 80 -15.22 11.93 -15.59
N LYS A 81 -15.29 10.64 -15.95
CA LYS A 81 -14.61 9.57 -15.21
C LYS A 81 -13.14 9.90 -14.96
N ARG A 82 -12.44 10.41 -15.98
CA ARG A 82 -11.02 10.79 -15.89
C ARG A 82 -10.78 11.89 -14.86
N ASP A 83 -11.64 12.88 -14.76
CA ASP A 83 -11.50 13.95 -13.76
C ASP A 83 -11.68 13.42 -12.34
N LEU A 84 -12.65 12.51 -12.15
CA LEU A 84 -12.88 11.88 -10.85
C LEU A 84 -11.70 10.98 -10.44
N LEU A 85 -11.32 10.05 -11.30
CA LEU A 85 -10.25 9.08 -11.00
C LEU A 85 -8.88 9.76 -10.96
N GLY A 86 -8.63 10.75 -11.80
CA GLY A 86 -7.42 11.56 -11.74
C GLY A 86 -7.31 12.38 -10.45
N THR A 87 -8.44 12.89 -9.94
CA THR A 87 -8.48 13.54 -8.62
C THR A 87 -8.14 12.55 -7.51
N VAL A 88 -8.66 11.32 -7.55
CA VAL A 88 -8.29 10.26 -6.60
C VAL A 88 -6.80 9.93 -6.70
N LEU A 89 -6.27 9.73 -7.91
CA LEU A 89 -4.86 9.45 -8.16
C LEU A 89 -3.96 10.55 -7.56
N LEU A 90 -4.21 11.80 -7.91
CA LEU A 90 -3.42 12.93 -7.40
C LEU A 90 -3.52 13.06 -5.88
N SER A 91 -4.72 12.85 -5.31
CA SER A 91 -4.93 12.91 -3.86
C SER A 91 -4.12 11.85 -3.12
N VAL A 92 -4.17 10.61 -3.59
CA VAL A 92 -3.42 9.48 -2.99
C VAL A 92 -1.91 9.68 -3.15
N LEU A 93 -1.44 10.10 -4.33
CA LEU A 93 -0.02 10.41 -4.58
C LEU A 93 0.49 11.54 -3.69
N SER A 94 -0.33 12.56 -3.43
CA SER A 94 0.02 13.67 -2.54
C SER A 94 0.05 13.27 -1.05
N GLY A 95 -0.29 12.02 -0.70
CA GLY A 95 -0.30 11.55 0.69
C GLY A 95 -1.51 12.02 1.48
N HIS A 96 -2.57 12.43 0.80
CA HIS A 96 -3.80 12.82 1.46
C HIS A 96 -4.42 11.61 2.18
N ASN A 97 -5.01 11.87 3.33
CA ASN A 97 -5.72 10.86 4.13
C ASN A 97 -7.17 11.26 4.44
N ARG A 98 -7.63 12.42 3.93
CA ARG A 98 -9.01 12.91 4.06
C ARG A 98 -9.50 13.45 2.74
N TYR A 99 -10.78 13.28 2.45
CA TYR A 99 -11.41 13.87 1.25
C TYR A 99 -11.27 15.40 1.22
N ALA A 100 -11.35 16.07 2.37
CA ALA A 100 -11.20 17.52 2.46
C ALA A 100 -9.86 18.03 1.90
N HIS A 101 -8.80 17.21 1.96
CA HIS A 101 -7.49 17.58 1.41
C HIS A 101 -7.49 17.73 -0.11
N ILE A 102 -8.49 17.18 -0.83
CA ILE A 102 -8.64 17.33 -2.29
C ILE A 102 -8.66 18.80 -2.70
N THR A 103 -9.17 19.69 -1.84
CA THR A 103 -9.21 21.13 -2.10
C THR A 103 -7.82 21.69 -2.42
N THR A 104 -6.76 21.20 -1.79
CA THR A 104 -5.39 21.67 -2.04
C THR A 104 -4.88 21.34 -3.45
N LEU A 105 -5.43 20.31 -4.10
CA LEU A 105 -5.04 19.94 -5.47
C LEU A 105 -5.51 20.97 -6.51
N ARG A 106 -6.47 21.82 -6.17
CA ARG A 106 -6.98 22.87 -7.07
C ARG A 106 -5.96 23.98 -7.30
N CYS A 107 -4.93 24.06 -6.46
CA CYS A 107 -3.79 24.95 -6.66
C CYS A 107 -2.82 24.46 -7.75
N ASP A 108 -2.96 23.19 -8.22
CA ASP A 108 -2.12 22.64 -9.28
C ASP A 108 -2.77 22.90 -10.65
N ALA A 109 -2.24 23.90 -11.36
CA ALA A 109 -2.74 24.27 -12.69
C ALA A 109 -2.14 23.41 -13.83
N VAL A 110 -1.19 22.51 -13.53
CA VAL A 110 -0.35 21.80 -14.53
C VAL A 110 -0.71 20.32 -14.63
N ASN A 111 -0.52 19.55 -13.55
CA ASN A 111 -0.59 18.10 -13.59
C ASN A 111 -1.99 17.55 -13.95
N PRO A 112 -3.13 18.15 -13.56
CA PRO A 112 -4.42 17.70 -14.02
C PRO A 112 -4.52 17.69 -15.56
N ARG A 113 -4.02 18.73 -16.21
CA ARG A 113 -4.00 18.82 -17.68
C ARG A 113 -3.07 17.80 -18.33
N LEU A 114 -1.91 17.52 -17.71
CA LEU A 114 -1.00 16.48 -18.19
C LEU A 114 -1.58 15.08 -18.07
N LEU A 115 -2.49 14.85 -17.11
CA LEU A 115 -3.30 13.63 -16.99
C LEU A 115 -4.49 13.58 -17.96
N GLY A 116 -4.70 14.62 -18.77
CA GLY A 116 -5.85 14.74 -19.68
C GLY A 116 -7.16 15.03 -18.97
N MET A 117 -7.10 15.56 -17.76
CA MET A 117 -8.25 16.02 -16.99
C MET A 117 -8.67 17.43 -17.44
N THR A 118 -9.96 17.75 -17.27
CA THR A 118 -10.46 19.11 -17.46
C THR A 118 -10.38 19.93 -16.19
N LYS A 119 -10.54 19.27 -15.04
CA LYS A 119 -10.49 19.90 -13.70
C LYS A 119 -10.24 18.90 -12.60
N VAL A 120 -9.77 19.38 -11.47
CA VAL A 120 -9.85 18.67 -10.19
C VAL A 120 -11.27 18.81 -9.66
N VAL A 121 -11.95 17.68 -9.42
CA VAL A 121 -13.33 17.70 -8.91
C VAL A 121 -13.37 17.92 -7.40
N SER A 122 -14.54 18.31 -6.87
CA SER A 122 -14.72 18.49 -5.43
C SER A 122 -14.69 17.16 -4.68
N GLU A 123 -14.41 17.22 -3.40
CA GLU A 123 -14.47 16.05 -2.51
C GLU A 123 -15.84 15.36 -2.54
N ASP A 124 -16.93 16.15 -2.58
CA ASP A 124 -18.29 15.62 -2.69
C ASP A 124 -18.56 14.95 -4.03
N ALA A 125 -17.99 15.48 -5.12
CA ALA A 125 -18.10 14.82 -6.42
C ALA A 125 -17.38 13.46 -6.41
N VAL A 126 -16.21 13.36 -5.76
CA VAL A 126 -15.52 12.07 -5.57
C VAL A 126 -16.38 11.11 -4.75
N ARG A 127 -16.88 11.55 -3.59
CA ARG A 127 -17.73 10.71 -2.71
C ARG A 127 -18.98 10.22 -3.44
N ARG A 128 -19.69 11.11 -4.15
CA ARG A 128 -20.90 10.77 -4.92
C ARG A 128 -20.60 9.87 -6.10
N GLY A 129 -19.48 10.10 -6.78
CA GLY A 129 -19.05 9.24 -7.88
C GLY A 129 -18.78 7.81 -7.42
N LEU A 130 -17.98 7.65 -6.37
CA LEU A 130 -17.69 6.32 -5.79
C LEU A 130 -18.97 5.63 -5.27
N ALA A 131 -19.92 6.38 -4.70
CA ALA A 131 -21.19 5.82 -4.24
C ALA A 131 -22.07 5.26 -5.37
N LYS A 132 -21.92 5.78 -6.60
CA LYS A 132 -22.68 5.32 -7.78
C LYS A 132 -22.13 4.03 -8.39
N ILE A 133 -20.90 3.66 -8.11
CA ILE A 133 -20.30 2.43 -8.60
C ILE A 133 -21.02 1.25 -7.91
N ASP A 134 -21.51 0.30 -8.68
CA ASP A 134 -21.94 -0.99 -8.13
C ASP A 134 -20.77 -1.69 -7.43
N GLU A 135 -21.02 -2.27 -6.29
CA GLU A 135 -19.95 -2.81 -5.45
C GLU A 135 -19.22 -3.97 -6.12
N ALA A 136 -19.95 -4.95 -6.64
CA ALA A 136 -19.37 -6.14 -7.25
C ALA A 136 -18.59 -5.79 -8.52
N ALA A 137 -19.17 -4.94 -9.37
CA ALA A 137 -18.51 -4.45 -10.57
C ALA A 137 -17.27 -3.61 -10.24
N GLY A 138 -17.34 -2.76 -9.21
CA GLY A 138 -16.23 -1.92 -8.78
C GLY A 138 -15.07 -2.73 -8.17
N LEU A 139 -15.36 -3.75 -7.37
CA LEU A 139 -14.34 -4.64 -6.83
C LEU A 139 -13.68 -5.49 -7.92
N THR A 140 -14.47 -5.99 -8.88
CA THR A 140 -13.96 -6.71 -10.05
C THR A 140 -13.04 -5.83 -10.89
N TRP A 141 -13.46 -4.61 -11.18
CA TRP A 141 -12.65 -3.61 -11.89
C TRP A 141 -11.29 -3.37 -11.22
N LEU A 142 -11.27 -3.08 -9.92
CA LEU A 142 -10.03 -2.85 -9.19
C LEU A 142 -9.14 -4.08 -9.16
N GLN A 143 -9.74 -5.26 -8.95
CA GLN A 143 -8.99 -6.51 -8.94
C GLN A 143 -8.37 -6.82 -10.30
N THR A 144 -9.08 -6.57 -11.41
CA THR A 144 -8.54 -6.74 -12.77
C THR A 144 -7.27 -5.90 -12.97
N HIS A 145 -7.26 -4.65 -12.49
CA HIS A 145 -6.09 -3.79 -12.61
C HIS A 145 -4.95 -4.16 -11.64
N LEU A 146 -5.25 -4.66 -10.45
CA LEU A 146 -4.24 -5.24 -9.54
C LEU A 146 -3.61 -6.49 -10.15
N ASP A 147 -4.42 -7.36 -10.75
CA ASP A 147 -3.95 -8.57 -11.45
C ASP A 147 -3.10 -8.19 -12.67
N TYR A 148 -3.48 -7.20 -13.47
CA TYR A 148 -2.68 -6.68 -14.58
C TYR A 148 -1.29 -6.22 -14.14
N CYS A 149 -1.21 -5.53 -13.00
CA CYS A 149 0.07 -5.08 -12.44
C CYS A 149 1.01 -6.23 -12.10
N SER A 150 0.48 -7.32 -11.56
CA SER A 150 1.27 -8.40 -10.95
C SER A 150 1.39 -9.66 -11.81
N ALA A 151 0.47 -9.88 -12.74
CA ALA A 151 0.40 -11.12 -13.54
C ALA A 151 1.72 -11.54 -14.19
N PRO A 152 2.53 -10.63 -14.80
CA PRO A 152 3.81 -11.00 -15.38
C PRO A 152 4.82 -11.55 -14.37
N LEU A 153 4.68 -11.18 -13.09
CA LEU A 153 5.60 -11.54 -12.02
C LEU A 153 5.26 -12.88 -11.36
N LEU A 154 4.04 -13.38 -11.57
CA LEU A 154 3.57 -14.63 -10.97
C LEU A 154 4.19 -15.88 -11.63
N SER A 155 4.89 -15.74 -12.76
CA SER A 155 5.69 -16.80 -13.37
C SER A 155 7.04 -17.03 -12.67
N GLU A 156 7.50 -16.06 -11.89
CA GLU A 156 8.72 -16.15 -11.10
C GLU A 156 8.41 -16.76 -9.72
N PRO A 157 9.39 -17.37 -9.02
CA PRO A 157 9.18 -17.80 -7.64
C PRO A 157 8.87 -16.61 -6.72
N TRP A 158 7.72 -16.60 -6.10
CA TRP A 158 7.28 -15.52 -5.22
C TRP A 158 6.73 -16.03 -3.89
N VAL A 159 6.66 -15.16 -2.91
CA VAL A 159 6.17 -15.45 -1.55
C VAL A 159 4.86 -14.71 -1.34
N LEU A 160 3.83 -15.45 -0.94
CA LEU A 160 2.55 -14.87 -0.54
C LEU A 160 2.54 -14.63 0.97
N ASP A 161 2.49 -13.37 1.37
CA ASP A 161 2.16 -12.97 2.73
C ASP A 161 0.68 -12.66 2.86
N ILE A 162 0.07 -13.23 3.88
CA ILE A 162 -1.31 -12.95 4.25
C ILE A 162 -1.31 -12.33 5.62
N ASP A 163 -1.87 -11.13 5.71
CA ASP A 163 -2.02 -10.47 6.98
C ASP A 163 -3.29 -9.61 7.00
N SER A 164 -3.65 -9.13 8.17
CA SER A 164 -4.77 -8.21 8.34
C SER A 164 -4.35 -7.05 9.22
N THR A 165 -4.78 -5.87 8.80
CA THR A 165 -4.56 -4.67 9.58
C THR A 165 -5.88 -4.02 9.96
N ILE A 166 -5.90 -3.34 11.09
CA ILE A 166 -7.10 -2.74 11.68
C ILE A 166 -7.08 -1.23 11.47
N LYS A 167 -8.21 -0.71 11.01
CA LYS A 167 -8.48 0.72 10.93
C LYS A 167 -9.49 1.10 12.00
N PRO A 168 -9.08 1.77 13.09
CA PRO A 168 -10.02 2.26 14.11
C PRO A 168 -10.97 3.30 13.54
N LEU A 169 -12.22 3.25 13.96
CA LEU A 169 -13.29 4.17 13.56
C LEU A 169 -13.80 4.96 14.77
N TYR A 170 -14.18 6.21 14.51
CA TYR A 170 -14.58 7.15 15.56
C TYR A 170 -16.02 7.67 15.40
N GLY A 171 -16.76 7.10 14.46
CA GLY A 171 -18.16 7.45 14.20
C GLY A 171 -19.00 6.20 13.91
N GLN A 172 -20.24 6.45 13.47
CA GLN A 172 -21.22 5.40 13.14
C GLN A 172 -21.13 5.03 11.65
N GLN A 173 -19.97 4.56 11.21
CA GLN A 173 -19.78 4.07 9.86
C GLN A 173 -20.39 2.66 9.72
N GLU A 174 -20.87 2.34 8.53
CA GLU A 174 -21.30 0.98 8.21
C GLU A 174 -20.15 -0.02 8.43
N GLY A 175 -20.42 -1.14 9.09
CA GLY A 175 -19.39 -2.12 9.46
C GLY A 175 -18.45 -1.69 10.59
N ALA A 176 -18.72 -0.58 11.28
CA ALA A 176 -17.99 -0.16 12.47
C ALA A 176 -18.33 -1.07 13.67
N MET A 177 -17.70 -2.23 13.71
CA MET A 177 -17.93 -3.26 14.72
C MET A 177 -16.73 -3.39 15.65
N VAL A 178 -17.00 -3.75 16.91
CA VAL A 178 -15.97 -4.05 17.90
C VAL A 178 -15.46 -5.48 17.67
N GLY A 179 -14.18 -5.59 17.38
CA GLY A 179 -13.48 -6.85 17.17
C GLY A 179 -12.10 -6.84 17.82
N TYR A 180 -11.23 -7.74 17.37
CA TYR A 180 -9.85 -7.79 17.86
C TYR A 180 -9.08 -6.51 17.45
N ASN A 181 -8.76 -5.70 18.44
CA ASN A 181 -7.95 -4.49 18.27
C ASN A 181 -6.97 -4.35 19.44
N PRO A 182 -5.73 -4.80 19.30
CA PRO A 182 -4.77 -4.81 20.40
C PRO A 182 -4.32 -3.41 20.82
N HIS A 183 -4.38 -2.42 19.91
CA HIS A 183 -3.96 -1.05 20.22
C HIS A 183 -5.06 -0.22 20.88
N LYS A 184 -6.32 -0.49 20.56
CA LYS A 184 -7.49 0.23 21.09
C LYS A 184 -8.63 -0.76 21.38
N PRO A 185 -8.50 -1.57 22.46
CA PRO A 185 -9.53 -2.53 22.84
C PRO A 185 -10.91 -1.86 22.99
N GLY A 186 -11.97 -2.52 22.48
CA GLY A 186 -13.32 -1.99 22.52
C GLY A 186 -13.65 -0.89 21.51
N ARG A 187 -12.68 -0.45 20.69
CA ARG A 187 -12.92 0.54 19.65
C ARG A 187 -13.47 -0.13 18.39
N PRO A 188 -14.63 0.35 17.83
CA PRO A 188 -15.11 -0.10 16.52
C PRO A 188 -14.06 0.12 15.44
N SER A 189 -14.06 -0.77 14.45
CA SER A 189 -13.02 -0.76 13.43
C SER A 189 -13.51 -1.40 12.13
N HIS A 190 -12.73 -1.23 11.04
CA HIS A 190 -12.72 -2.10 9.88
C HIS A 190 -11.46 -2.97 9.90
N CYS A 191 -11.57 -4.20 9.40
CA CYS A 191 -10.47 -5.12 9.20
C CYS A 191 -10.09 -5.18 7.71
N TYR A 192 -8.83 -4.95 7.39
CA TYR A 192 -8.27 -4.99 6.03
C TYR A 192 -7.51 -6.30 5.86
N HIS A 193 -8.12 -7.30 5.23
CA HIS A 193 -7.45 -8.56 4.88
C HIS A 193 -6.66 -8.35 3.59
N THR A 194 -5.35 -8.53 3.66
CA THR A 194 -4.45 -8.18 2.57
C THR A 194 -3.61 -9.36 2.14
N TYR A 195 -3.44 -9.48 0.84
CA TYR A 195 -2.64 -10.49 0.16
C TYR A 195 -1.50 -9.79 -0.56
N MET A 196 -0.26 -10.16 -0.25
CA MET A 196 0.92 -9.43 -0.74
C MET A 196 1.93 -10.37 -1.37
N MET A 197 2.48 -9.96 -2.50
CA MET A 197 3.72 -10.50 -3.02
C MET A 197 4.87 -9.90 -2.20
N ALA A 198 5.27 -10.62 -1.14
CA ALA A 198 6.09 -10.08 -0.07
C ALA A 198 7.46 -9.60 -0.54
N ASN A 199 8.16 -10.43 -1.31
CA ASN A 199 9.49 -10.15 -1.83
C ASN A 199 9.57 -8.94 -2.76
N LEU A 200 8.44 -8.46 -3.27
CA LEU A 200 8.34 -7.26 -4.09
C LEU A 200 7.54 -6.13 -3.45
N ARG A 201 6.95 -6.37 -2.27
CA ARG A 201 6.06 -5.42 -1.58
C ARG A 201 4.95 -4.89 -2.49
N LEU A 202 4.27 -5.81 -3.22
CA LEU A 202 3.12 -5.49 -4.07
C LEU A 202 1.84 -6.07 -3.49
N VAL A 203 0.77 -5.30 -3.48
CA VAL A 203 -0.55 -5.74 -3.04
C VAL A 203 -1.22 -6.50 -4.18
N LEU A 204 -1.60 -7.75 -3.94
CA LEU A 204 -2.36 -8.60 -4.88
C LEU A 204 -3.86 -8.48 -4.68
N GLY A 205 -4.30 -8.06 -3.51
CA GLY A 205 -5.68 -7.87 -3.17
C GLY A 205 -5.86 -7.35 -1.76
N VAL A 206 -6.93 -6.63 -1.53
CA VAL A 206 -7.36 -6.16 -0.22
C VAL A 206 -8.87 -6.34 -0.10
N ASP A 207 -9.30 -6.92 1.01
CA ASP A 207 -10.70 -7.10 1.35
C ASP A 207 -10.98 -6.38 2.67
N VAL A 208 -11.89 -5.38 2.64
CA VAL A 208 -12.25 -4.58 3.80
C VAL A 208 -13.54 -5.10 4.39
N GLN A 209 -13.48 -5.56 5.62
CA GLN A 209 -14.60 -6.19 6.33
C GLN A 209 -14.94 -5.42 7.63
N PRO A 210 -16.16 -5.61 8.19
CA PRO A 210 -16.47 -5.16 9.53
C PRO A 210 -15.46 -5.64 10.57
N GLY A 211 -15.28 -4.87 11.64
CA GLY A 211 -14.24 -5.12 12.64
C GLY A 211 -14.39 -6.42 13.44
N ASP A 212 -15.59 -6.98 13.52
CA ASP A 212 -15.89 -8.24 14.19
C ASP A 212 -15.70 -9.49 13.32
N GLU A 213 -15.43 -9.29 12.02
CA GLU A 213 -15.18 -10.40 11.11
C GLU A 213 -13.84 -11.08 11.42
N HIS A 214 -13.95 -12.29 11.95
CA HIS A 214 -12.77 -13.03 12.39
C HIS A 214 -11.81 -13.36 11.26
N THR A 215 -10.62 -12.86 11.37
CA THR A 215 -9.50 -13.06 10.43
C THR A 215 -9.33 -14.52 9.95
N PRO A 216 -9.39 -15.56 10.82
CA PRO A 216 -9.23 -16.95 10.37
C PRO A 216 -10.30 -17.43 9.40
N LYS A 217 -11.55 -16.97 9.53
CA LYS A 217 -12.66 -17.41 8.68
C LYS A 217 -12.64 -16.70 7.32
N HIS A 218 -12.68 -15.37 7.32
CA HIS A 218 -12.73 -14.56 6.09
C HIS A 218 -11.44 -14.60 5.30
N GLY A 219 -10.31 -14.42 5.94
CA GLY A 219 -9.00 -14.48 5.27
C GLY A 219 -8.67 -15.86 4.69
N ARG A 220 -9.32 -16.94 5.17
CA ARG A 220 -9.22 -18.27 4.57
C ARG A 220 -9.97 -18.35 3.24
N ALA A 221 -11.22 -17.89 3.20
CA ALA A 221 -12.00 -17.87 1.96
C ALA A 221 -11.30 -17.01 0.88
N GLY A 222 -10.86 -15.81 1.24
CA GLY A 222 -10.16 -14.92 0.33
C GLY A 222 -8.82 -15.48 -0.18
N LEU A 223 -8.05 -16.21 0.65
CA LEU A 223 -6.84 -16.90 0.22
C LEU A 223 -7.13 -17.87 -0.93
N TRP A 224 -8.08 -18.78 -0.73
CA TRP A 224 -8.37 -19.79 -1.73
C TRP A 224 -8.99 -19.19 -2.99
N SER A 225 -9.81 -18.14 -2.87
CA SER A 225 -10.33 -17.38 -4.00
C SER A 225 -9.20 -16.72 -4.80
N LEU A 226 -8.22 -16.11 -4.14
CA LEU A 226 -7.02 -15.56 -4.78
C LEU A 226 -6.25 -16.63 -5.54
N LEU A 227 -5.93 -17.75 -4.89
CA LEU A 227 -5.17 -18.84 -5.51
C LEU A 227 -5.90 -19.46 -6.69
N HIS A 228 -7.21 -19.65 -6.58
CA HIS A 228 -8.04 -20.13 -7.69
C HIS A 228 -7.98 -19.17 -8.90
N ARG A 229 -8.12 -17.87 -8.66
CA ARG A 229 -8.06 -16.84 -9.71
C ARG A 229 -6.71 -16.78 -10.40
N ILE A 230 -5.62 -16.86 -9.63
CA ILE A 230 -4.25 -16.85 -10.17
C ILE A 230 -3.97 -18.08 -11.06
N GLY A 231 -4.56 -19.22 -10.72
CA GLY A 231 -4.34 -20.50 -11.39
C GLY A 231 -3.09 -21.23 -10.87
N ARG A 232 -3.17 -22.56 -10.85
CA ARG A 232 -2.20 -23.46 -10.21
C ARG A 232 -0.75 -23.23 -10.62
N SER A 233 -0.51 -23.01 -11.90
CA SER A 233 0.84 -22.82 -12.47
C SER A 233 1.56 -21.57 -11.98
N ARG A 234 0.82 -20.64 -11.37
CA ARG A 234 1.32 -19.33 -10.89
C ARG A 234 1.27 -19.20 -9.36
N TRP A 235 1.04 -20.30 -8.67
CA TRP A 235 0.96 -20.27 -7.21
C TRP A 235 2.29 -19.87 -6.59
N PRO A 236 2.25 -19.28 -5.35
CA PRO A 236 3.46 -18.89 -4.66
C PRO A 236 4.33 -20.09 -4.31
N ALA A 237 5.64 -19.89 -4.32
CA ALA A 237 6.59 -20.89 -3.83
C ALA A 237 6.47 -21.13 -2.32
N LEU A 238 5.98 -20.12 -1.59
CA LEU A 238 5.80 -20.15 -0.14
C LEU A 238 4.62 -19.27 0.28
N LEU A 239 3.79 -19.81 1.16
CA LEU A 239 2.75 -19.10 1.88
C LEU A 239 3.24 -18.77 3.29
N ARG A 240 3.24 -17.48 3.66
CA ARG A 240 3.57 -17.02 5.02
C ARG A 240 2.37 -16.35 5.67
N GLY A 241 2.33 -16.39 6.99
CA GLY A 241 1.28 -15.72 7.75
C GLY A 241 1.58 -15.68 9.24
N ASP A 242 0.82 -14.88 9.92
CA ASP A 242 0.85 -14.74 11.37
C ASP A 242 0.21 -15.93 12.11
N VAL A 243 0.01 -15.75 13.40
CA VAL A 243 -0.62 -16.71 14.31
C VAL A 243 -2.05 -17.11 13.88
N ALA A 244 -2.77 -16.24 13.19
CA ALA A 244 -4.12 -16.50 12.73
C ALA A 244 -4.18 -17.49 11.54
N ARG A 245 -3.05 -17.73 10.87
CA ARG A 245 -2.95 -18.61 9.70
C ARG A 245 -2.45 -20.01 10.02
N GLY A 246 -1.72 -20.18 11.12
CA GLY A 246 -1.21 -21.48 11.59
C GLY A 246 -2.32 -22.39 12.16
N VAL A 247 -3.41 -22.55 11.43
CA VAL A 247 -4.60 -23.33 11.84
C VAL A 247 -4.81 -24.54 10.95
N GLU A 248 -5.36 -25.61 11.53
CA GLU A 248 -5.53 -26.91 10.84
C GLU A 248 -6.17 -26.82 9.45
N PRO A 249 -7.28 -26.09 9.24
CA PRO A 249 -7.92 -26.06 7.91
C PRO A 249 -7.05 -25.40 6.82
N VAL A 250 -6.16 -24.47 7.20
CA VAL A 250 -5.26 -23.84 6.23
C VAL A 250 -4.10 -24.77 5.92
N MET A 251 -3.48 -25.34 6.95
CA MET A 251 -2.33 -26.23 6.79
C MET A 251 -2.68 -27.50 6.02
N SER A 252 -3.77 -28.17 6.40
CA SER A 252 -4.21 -29.41 5.73
C SER A 252 -4.54 -29.17 4.27
N ARG A 253 -5.22 -28.09 3.94
CA ARG A 253 -5.52 -27.74 2.55
C ARG A 253 -4.26 -27.40 1.77
N ALA A 254 -3.33 -26.62 2.35
CA ALA A 254 -2.06 -26.33 1.73
C ALA A 254 -1.24 -27.59 1.45
N GLU A 255 -1.23 -28.54 2.38
CA GLU A 255 -0.56 -29.84 2.23
C GLU A 255 -1.21 -30.72 1.15
N GLN A 256 -2.55 -30.77 1.10
CA GLN A 256 -3.28 -31.48 0.04
C GLN A 256 -2.99 -30.91 -1.34
N ASP A 257 -2.91 -29.61 -1.42
CA ASP A 257 -2.63 -28.88 -2.65
C ASP A 257 -1.11 -28.75 -2.93
N GLY A 258 -0.20 -29.30 -2.09
CA GLY A 258 1.26 -29.21 -2.24
C GLY A 258 1.80 -27.78 -2.16
N LEU A 259 1.10 -26.87 -1.50
CA LEU A 259 1.54 -25.51 -1.27
C LEU A 259 2.39 -25.46 0.00
N ARG A 260 3.64 -25.01 -0.13
CA ARG A 260 4.55 -24.86 1.01
C ARG A 260 4.12 -23.70 1.90
N TYR A 261 4.29 -23.84 3.21
CA TYR A 261 3.92 -22.80 4.16
C TYR A 261 4.91 -22.64 5.31
N LEU A 262 4.87 -21.45 5.92
CA LEU A 262 5.60 -21.08 7.13
C LEU A 262 4.72 -20.13 7.96
N PHE A 263 4.19 -20.62 9.08
CA PHE A 263 3.29 -19.86 9.96
C PHE A 263 3.82 -19.79 11.38
N ARG A 264 3.50 -18.71 12.07
CA ARG A 264 3.70 -18.63 13.51
C ARG A 264 2.58 -19.38 14.24
N LEU A 265 2.93 -20.12 15.28
CA LEU A 265 1.97 -20.76 16.16
C LEU A 265 1.63 -19.84 17.33
N ARG A 266 0.35 -19.86 17.73
CA ARG A 266 -0.06 -19.26 18.99
C ARG A 266 0.53 -20.05 20.15
N MET A 267 1.21 -19.39 21.07
CA MET A 267 1.79 -19.98 22.28
C MET A 267 0.69 -20.32 23.32
N THR A 268 -0.21 -21.23 22.96
CA THR A 268 -1.23 -21.77 23.88
C THR A 268 -0.59 -22.64 24.96
N ALA A 269 -1.34 -22.92 26.04
CA ALA A 269 -0.87 -23.81 27.11
C ALA A 269 -0.40 -25.19 26.57
N ASN A 270 -1.10 -25.73 25.55
CA ASN A 270 -0.72 -27.01 24.94
C ASN A 270 0.58 -26.90 24.15
N VAL A 271 0.78 -25.82 23.40
CA VAL A 271 2.03 -25.57 22.68
C VAL A 271 3.19 -25.36 23.66
N LYS A 272 2.99 -24.55 24.69
CA LYS A 272 3.99 -24.33 25.75
C LYS A 272 4.40 -25.64 26.41
N ARG A 273 3.42 -26.47 26.82
CA ARG A 273 3.68 -27.77 27.45
C ARG A 273 4.47 -28.71 26.52
N ALA A 274 4.11 -28.75 25.23
CA ALA A 274 4.81 -29.58 24.24
C ALA A 274 6.27 -29.11 24.04
N LEU A 275 6.53 -27.82 24.19
CA LEU A 275 7.85 -27.22 23.99
C LEU A 275 8.70 -27.14 25.27
N THR A 276 8.12 -27.35 26.45
CA THR A 276 8.83 -27.21 27.74
C THR A 276 10.09 -28.05 27.81
N LYS A 277 10.03 -29.29 27.30
CA LYS A 277 11.22 -30.18 27.27
C LYS A 277 12.35 -29.58 26.42
N MET A 278 12.01 -29.03 25.26
CA MET A 278 12.99 -28.40 24.36
C MET A 278 13.63 -27.16 24.96
N MET A 279 12.85 -26.39 25.75
CA MET A 279 13.37 -25.17 26.40
C MET A 279 14.51 -25.50 27.39
N ALA A 280 14.46 -26.65 28.04
CA ALA A 280 15.47 -27.10 28.99
C ALA A 280 16.75 -27.66 28.34
N GLU A 281 16.74 -27.99 27.06
CA GLU A 281 17.86 -28.58 26.35
C GLU A 281 18.89 -27.52 25.96
N ARG A 282 20.16 -27.91 25.86
CA ARG A 282 21.30 -26.98 25.66
C ARG A 282 21.75 -26.83 24.20
N ASP A 283 21.43 -27.79 23.35
CA ASP A 283 21.86 -27.87 21.94
C ASP A 283 20.99 -27.02 21.00
N TRP A 284 21.16 -25.71 21.03
CA TRP A 284 20.45 -24.77 20.20
C TRP A 284 21.27 -24.39 18.97
N THR A 285 20.64 -24.41 17.79
CA THR A 285 21.27 -24.04 16.53
C THR A 285 21.10 -22.54 16.27
N ASN A 286 22.08 -21.92 15.64
CA ASN A 286 21.97 -20.51 15.22
C ASN A 286 20.84 -20.33 14.22
N ALA A 287 19.94 -19.37 14.49
CA ALA A 287 18.83 -18.98 13.62
C ALA A 287 18.99 -17.56 13.05
N GLY A 288 20.17 -16.93 13.23
CA GLY A 288 20.52 -15.60 12.75
C GLY A 288 20.01 -14.46 13.64
N HIS A 289 20.67 -13.31 13.57
CA HIS A 289 20.30 -12.08 14.31
C HIS A 289 20.08 -12.27 15.82
N GLY A 290 20.97 -13.04 16.47
CA GLY A 290 20.86 -13.31 17.90
C GLY A 290 19.79 -14.32 18.30
N TRP A 291 19.07 -14.89 17.32
CA TRP A 291 18.12 -15.96 17.55
C TRP A 291 18.83 -17.33 17.50
N GLN A 292 18.33 -18.23 18.33
CA GLN A 292 18.65 -19.64 18.34
C GLN A 292 17.39 -20.42 18.02
N GLY A 293 17.52 -21.56 17.37
CA GLY A 293 16.40 -22.40 16.99
C GLY A 293 16.62 -23.86 17.32
N LYS A 294 15.52 -24.57 17.53
CA LYS A 294 15.47 -26.01 17.70
C LYS A 294 14.23 -26.57 17.05
N GLU A 295 14.27 -27.75 16.49
CA GLU A 295 13.12 -28.32 15.79
C GLU A 295 12.59 -29.59 16.44
N THR A 296 11.32 -29.85 16.22
CA THR A 296 10.64 -31.06 16.62
C THR A 296 9.47 -31.37 15.70
N ARG A 297 8.88 -32.52 15.86
CA ARG A 297 7.61 -32.88 15.23
C ARG A 297 6.54 -32.99 16.31
N LEU A 298 5.49 -32.18 16.17
CA LEU A 298 4.37 -32.15 17.09
C LEU A 298 3.07 -32.58 16.40
N ARG A 299 2.21 -33.24 17.17
CA ARG A 299 0.79 -33.40 16.83
C ARG A 299 -0.02 -32.72 17.93
N LEU A 300 -0.42 -31.50 17.68
CA LEU A 300 -1.26 -30.76 18.64
C LEU A 300 -2.72 -31.25 18.60
N VAL A 301 -3.46 -30.99 19.67
CA VAL A 301 -4.91 -31.25 19.69
C VAL A 301 -5.60 -30.49 18.56
N GLY A 302 -6.37 -31.20 17.78
CA GLY A 302 -7.03 -30.67 16.57
C GLY A 302 -6.21 -30.77 15.29
N TRP A 303 -4.99 -31.30 15.34
CA TRP A 303 -4.19 -31.55 14.14
C TRP A 303 -4.42 -32.98 13.63
N SER A 304 -4.64 -33.12 12.33
CA SER A 304 -4.84 -34.41 11.67
C SER A 304 -3.54 -35.27 11.64
N ARG A 305 -2.37 -34.62 11.62
CA ARG A 305 -1.07 -35.27 11.52
C ARG A 305 0.01 -34.54 12.34
N GLN A 306 1.17 -35.19 12.45
CA GLN A 306 2.37 -34.53 12.95
C GLN A 306 2.91 -33.54 11.94
N ARG A 307 3.38 -32.38 12.43
CA ARG A 307 4.03 -31.34 11.61
C ARG A 307 5.34 -30.91 12.21
N ARG A 308 6.23 -30.44 11.36
CA ARG A 308 7.51 -29.84 11.77
C ARG A 308 7.24 -28.52 12.46
N VAL A 309 7.78 -28.37 13.66
CA VAL A 309 7.72 -27.15 14.45
C VAL A 309 9.12 -26.73 14.82
N VAL A 310 9.46 -25.47 14.59
CA VAL A 310 10.71 -24.85 14.98
C VAL A 310 10.45 -23.90 16.13
N LEU A 311 11.08 -24.16 17.27
CA LEU A 311 11.08 -23.24 18.40
C LEU A 311 12.28 -22.32 18.24
N LEU A 312 12.01 -21.02 18.21
CA LEU A 312 13.03 -19.98 18.21
C LEU A 312 13.12 -19.33 19.59
N ARG A 313 14.31 -18.96 20.02
CA ARG A 313 14.53 -18.15 21.22
C ARG A 313 15.56 -17.06 20.99
N ARG A 314 15.42 -15.97 21.72
CA ARG A 314 16.40 -14.88 21.76
C ARG A 314 16.54 -14.39 23.20
N LYS A 315 17.80 -14.16 23.64
CA LYS A 315 18.07 -13.51 24.90
C LYS A 315 17.73 -12.03 24.78
N LEU A 316 17.06 -11.48 25.80
CA LEU A 316 16.77 -10.06 25.88
C LEU A 316 17.81 -9.38 26.76
N ASP A 317 18.47 -8.35 26.24
CA ASP A 317 19.56 -7.63 26.90
C ASP A 317 19.10 -6.71 28.04
N ARG A 318 17.80 -6.49 28.16
CA ARG A 318 17.20 -5.70 29.25
C ARG A 318 16.07 -6.50 29.88
N PRO A 319 15.97 -6.54 31.23
CA PRO A 319 14.75 -7.00 31.84
C PRO A 319 13.63 -6.10 31.35
N LEU A 320 12.63 -6.69 30.69
CA LEU A 320 11.38 -5.99 30.39
C LEU A 320 10.80 -5.53 31.73
N LEU A 321 11.09 -4.29 32.11
CA LEU A 321 10.36 -3.63 33.17
C LEU A 321 8.90 -3.63 32.71
N LEU A 322 8.08 -4.33 33.47
CA LEU A 322 6.62 -4.48 33.26
C LEU A 322 5.86 -3.14 33.31
N VAL A 323 6.53 -2.00 33.15
CA VAL A 323 6.02 -0.67 33.48
C VAL A 323 5.88 0.26 32.28
N ASP A 324 6.31 -0.07 31.07
CA ASP A 324 6.07 0.83 29.93
C ASP A 324 4.89 0.37 29.05
N ARG A 325 3.69 0.69 29.54
CA ARG A 325 2.44 0.68 28.76
C ARG A 325 2.29 1.91 27.85
N ALA A 326 3.32 2.72 27.66
CA ALA A 326 3.19 4.05 27.04
C ALA A 326 3.50 4.09 25.54
N GLU A 327 4.08 3.07 24.92
CA GLU A 327 4.18 3.03 23.47
C GLU A 327 3.67 1.69 22.91
N PRO A 328 2.75 1.74 21.93
CA PRO A 328 2.26 0.55 21.26
C PRO A 328 3.22 0.13 20.13
N ALA A 329 4.48 -0.10 20.48
CA ALA A 329 5.39 -0.75 19.56
C ALA A 329 5.14 -2.26 19.61
N GLN A 330 4.49 -2.74 18.56
CA GLN A 330 4.39 -4.12 18.10
C GLN A 330 4.16 -5.22 19.15
N PRO A 331 3.07 -5.99 19.06
CA PRO A 331 2.92 -7.22 19.81
C PRO A 331 3.75 -8.35 19.18
N LEU A 332 5.05 -8.16 19.08
CA LEU A 332 6.03 -9.23 18.88
C LEU A 332 6.26 -10.04 20.14
N LEU A 333 5.53 -9.79 21.21
CA LEU A 333 5.62 -10.55 22.45
C LEU A 333 5.12 -11.98 22.24
N SER A 334 5.92 -12.73 21.61
CA SER A 334 6.19 -14.10 21.89
C SER A 334 6.48 -14.19 23.38
N PHE A 335 5.99 -15.18 24.00
CA PHE A 335 6.16 -15.54 25.37
C PHE A 335 7.58 -15.28 25.88
N ALA A 336 7.73 -14.52 26.97
CA ALA A 336 8.98 -14.31 27.68
C ALA A 336 9.02 -15.16 28.96
N GLU A 337 10.10 -15.86 29.21
CA GLU A 337 10.36 -16.59 30.45
C GLU A 337 11.65 -16.12 31.12
N VAL A 338 11.61 -16.05 32.45
CA VAL A 338 12.79 -15.79 33.28
C VAL A 338 13.47 -17.12 33.57
N GLY A 339 14.68 -17.29 33.06
CA GLY A 339 15.52 -18.45 33.36
C GLY A 339 16.09 -18.42 34.78
N PRO A 340 16.71 -19.53 35.23
CA PRO A 340 17.24 -19.67 36.61
C PRO A 340 18.28 -18.63 36.99
N ASN A 341 18.93 -17.97 36.04
CA ASN A 341 19.96 -16.95 36.26
C ASN A 341 19.41 -15.50 36.03
N GLN A 342 18.12 -15.26 36.14
CA GLN A 342 17.46 -14.00 35.81
C GLN A 342 17.60 -13.59 34.32
N GLU A 343 18.00 -14.53 33.46
CA GLU A 343 18.01 -14.28 32.02
C GLU A 343 16.59 -14.32 31.46
N VAL A 344 16.22 -13.29 30.71
CA VAL A 344 14.90 -13.23 30.09
C VAL A 344 15.04 -13.69 28.64
N TRP A 345 14.27 -14.71 28.28
CA TRP A 345 14.23 -15.26 26.93
C TRP A 345 12.90 -15.02 26.28
N GLU A 346 12.93 -14.49 25.08
CA GLU A 346 11.78 -14.40 24.18
C GLU A 346 11.69 -15.68 23.34
N TYR A 347 10.50 -16.27 23.23
CA TYR A 347 10.25 -17.48 22.46
C TYR A 347 9.21 -17.26 21.35
N ALA A 348 9.41 -17.88 20.18
CA ALA A 348 8.47 -17.98 19.11
C ALA A 348 8.44 -19.40 18.55
N ALA A 349 7.28 -19.92 18.22
CA ALA A 349 7.13 -21.21 17.58
C ALA A 349 6.64 -21.02 16.13
N LEU A 350 7.28 -21.70 15.21
CA LEU A 350 6.91 -21.72 13.79
C LEU A 350 6.47 -23.13 13.42
N VAL A 351 5.44 -23.24 12.58
CA VAL A 351 5.02 -24.50 11.93
C VAL A 351 5.26 -24.38 10.43
N THR A 352 5.82 -25.42 9.83
CA THR A 352 6.22 -25.37 8.41
C THR A 352 6.14 -26.71 7.72
N SER A 353 5.92 -26.67 6.41
CA SER A 353 6.09 -27.81 5.50
C SER A 353 7.42 -27.79 4.74
N LEU A 354 8.27 -26.79 5.01
CA LEU A 354 9.61 -26.70 4.39
C LEU A 354 10.60 -27.64 5.07
N ASP A 355 11.54 -28.19 4.29
CA ASP A 355 12.66 -28.99 4.77
C ASP A 355 13.95 -28.18 4.97
N SER A 356 13.87 -26.85 4.83
CA SER A 356 15.00 -25.93 4.95
C SER A 356 15.59 -25.94 6.36
N GLU A 357 16.87 -25.57 6.47
CA GLU A 357 17.58 -25.41 7.76
C GLU A 357 16.94 -24.34 8.64
N ILE A 358 17.15 -24.45 9.95
CA ILE A 358 16.61 -23.52 10.96
C ILE A 358 17.01 -22.07 10.68
N LEU A 359 18.26 -21.82 10.27
CA LEU A 359 18.75 -20.50 9.92
C LEU A 359 17.92 -19.88 8.78
N THR A 360 17.68 -20.66 7.72
CA THR A 360 16.85 -20.24 6.58
C THR A 360 15.40 -19.99 6.99
N LEU A 361 14.81 -20.87 7.80
CA LEU A 361 13.44 -20.69 8.29
C LEU A 361 13.31 -19.46 9.18
N GLY A 362 14.28 -19.23 10.06
CA GLY A 362 14.34 -18.04 10.90
C GLY A 362 14.43 -16.76 10.07
N GLN A 363 15.25 -16.75 9.02
CA GLN A 363 15.36 -15.61 8.11
C GLN A 363 14.06 -15.40 7.30
N LEU A 364 13.55 -16.45 6.66
CA LEU A 364 12.30 -16.38 5.90
C LEU A 364 11.13 -15.84 6.75
N TYR A 365 11.08 -16.17 8.03
CA TYR A 365 10.03 -15.66 8.90
C TYR A 365 10.27 -14.18 9.28
N ARG A 366 11.52 -13.78 9.53
CA ARG A 366 11.86 -12.37 9.83
C ARG A 366 11.59 -11.43 8.65
N ASP A 367 11.82 -11.91 7.42
CA ASP A 367 11.51 -11.15 6.20
C ASP A 367 10.02 -10.80 6.08
N ARG A 368 9.15 -11.39 6.90
CA ARG A 368 7.75 -10.98 7.03
C ARG A 368 7.60 -9.56 7.62
N GLY A 369 8.59 -9.03 8.32
CA GLY A 369 8.64 -7.64 8.74
C GLY A 369 8.46 -6.65 7.60
N ASP A 370 8.81 -7.01 6.38
CA ASP A 370 8.55 -6.21 5.19
C ASP A 370 7.05 -6.01 4.90
N CYS A 371 6.22 -6.99 5.23
CA CYS A 371 4.77 -6.87 5.14
C CYS A 371 4.23 -5.88 6.19
N GLU A 372 4.72 -5.97 7.42
CA GLU A 372 4.34 -5.06 8.51
C GLU A 372 4.74 -3.61 8.19
N ASN A 373 5.95 -3.38 7.69
CA ASN A 373 6.41 -2.08 7.21
C ASN A 373 5.54 -1.56 6.04
N THR A 374 5.10 -2.45 5.14
CA THR A 374 4.22 -2.06 4.04
C THR A 374 2.83 -1.65 4.54
N PHE A 375 2.30 -2.30 5.58
CA PHE A 375 1.05 -1.86 6.19
C PHE A 375 1.18 -0.49 6.88
N ASP A 376 2.28 -0.25 7.55
CA ASP A 376 2.55 1.05 8.14
C ASP A 376 2.60 2.14 7.06
N GLU A 377 3.31 1.89 5.98
CA GLU A 377 3.36 2.77 4.82
C GLU A 377 1.97 3.02 4.21
N LEU A 378 1.19 1.96 3.94
CA LEU A 378 -0.16 2.07 3.37
C LEU A 378 -1.12 2.86 4.26
N LYS A 379 -1.05 2.66 5.58
CA LYS A 379 -1.91 3.37 6.55
C LYS A 379 -1.53 4.83 6.70
N ASN A 380 -0.25 5.10 6.91
CA ASN A 380 0.23 6.40 7.35
C ASN A 380 0.63 7.31 6.20
N GLN A 381 1.04 6.73 5.06
CA GLN A 381 1.57 7.49 3.94
C GLN A 381 0.67 7.44 2.68
N TRP A 382 -0.25 6.46 2.57
CA TRP A 382 -1.09 6.26 1.39
C TRP A 382 -2.60 6.41 1.63
N GLY A 383 -3.00 6.63 2.87
CA GLY A 383 -4.37 6.97 3.22
C GLY A 383 -5.28 5.78 3.60
N TRP A 384 -4.77 4.55 3.77
CA TRP A 384 -5.61 3.46 4.32
C TRP A 384 -6.09 3.76 5.74
N GLY A 385 -5.32 4.48 6.54
CA GLY A 385 -5.72 4.96 7.86
C GLY A 385 -6.79 6.04 7.84
N GLY A 386 -7.01 6.67 6.69
CA GLY A 386 -7.91 7.80 6.48
C GLY A 386 -9.04 7.53 5.49
N PHE A 387 -9.48 8.57 4.76
CA PHE A 387 -10.55 8.52 3.76
C PHE A 387 -11.82 7.82 4.25
N THR A 388 -12.19 8.05 5.49
CA THR A 388 -13.36 7.41 6.09
C THR A 388 -14.64 8.01 5.54
N THR A 389 -15.57 7.15 5.11
CA THR A 389 -16.92 7.52 4.69
C THR A 389 -17.94 6.72 5.50
N HIS A 390 -19.21 7.11 5.38
CA HIS A 390 -20.28 6.44 6.10
C HIS A 390 -20.50 5.02 5.58
N ASP A 391 -20.46 4.79 4.26
CA ASP A 391 -20.70 3.47 3.68
C ASP A 391 -19.41 2.64 3.52
N LEU A 392 -19.52 1.34 3.76
CA LEU A 392 -18.42 0.39 3.68
C LEU A 392 -17.97 0.16 2.23
N LYS A 393 -18.89 0.19 1.27
CA LYS A 393 -18.61 0.03 -0.17
C LYS A 393 -17.57 1.05 -0.65
N ARG A 394 -17.75 2.34 -0.34
CA ARG A 394 -16.76 3.36 -0.72
C ARG A 394 -15.42 3.15 -0.05
N CYS A 395 -15.42 2.67 1.21
CA CYS A 395 -14.17 2.31 1.89
C CYS A 395 -13.45 1.17 1.16
N ARG A 396 -14.17 0.15 0.68
CA ARG A 396 -13.63 -0.96 -0.12
C ARG A 396 -13.04 -0.47 -1.45
N LEU A 397 -13.81 0.31 -2.20
CA LEU A 397 -13.36 0.85 -3.49
C LEU A 397 -12.12 1.74 -3.34
N LEU A 398 -12.08 2.56 -2.31
CA LEU A 398 -10.92 3.42 -2.11
C LEU A 398 -9.71 2.62 -1.61
N ALA A 399 -9.89 1.63 -0.75
CA ALA A 399 -8.79 0.77 -0.31
C ALA A 399 -8.13 0.05 -1.50
N GLY A 400 -8.93 -0.48 -2.43
CA GLY A 400 -8.43 -1.09 -3.66
C GLY A 400 -7.74 -0.08 -4.59
N SER A 401 -8.30 1.13 -4.73
CA SER A 401 -7.68 2.20 -5.52
C SER A 401 -6.32 2.63 -4.94
N VAL A 402 -6.23 2.76 -3.62
CA VAL A 402 -4.96 3.08 -2.93
C VAL A 402 -3.94 1.96 -3.16
N ALA A 403 -4.34 0.69 -3.02
CA ALA A 403 -3.46 -0.45 -3.27
C ALA A 403 -2.90 -0.47 -4.71
N LEU A 404 -3.75 -0.15 -5.70
CA LEU A 404 -3.35 -0.05 -7.09
C LEU A 404 -2.34 1.08 -7.33
N ILE A 405 -2.61 2.28 -6.82
CA ILE A 405 -1.74 3.45 -6.95
C ILE A 405 -0.42 3.21 -6.22
N PHE A 406 -0.46 2.58 -5.06
CA PHE A 406 0.73 2.14 -4.32
C PHE A 406 1.59 1.19 -5.15
N ASN A 407 1.00 0.20 -5.83
CA ASN A 407 1.74 -0.71 -6.71
C ASN A 407 2.40 0.04 -7.87
N TRP A 408 1.68 0.95 -8.53
CA TRP A 408 2.23 1.77 -9.62
C TRP A 408 3.42 2.60 -9.15
N TRP A 409 3.29 3.28 -8.01
CA TRP A 409 4.37 4.06 -7.44
C TRP A 409 5.56 3.20 -7.02
N SER A 410 5.31 2.05 -6.38
CA SER A 410 6.35 1.12 -5.96
C SER A 410 7.20 0.61 -7.11
N LEU A 411 6.61 0.37 -8.27
CA LEU A 411 7.31 -0.04 -9.49
C LEU A 411 8.04 1.12 -10.16
N PHE A 412 7.43 2.32 -10.17
CA PHE A 412 8.08 3.54 -10.68
C PHE A 412 9.34 3.91 -9.89
N VAL A 413 9.28 3.86 -8.57
CA VAL A 413 10.43 4.16 -7.71
C VAL A 413 11.61 3.23 -8.00
N ARG A 414 11.35 1.97 -8.34
CA ARG A 414 12.40 1.01 -8.74
C ARG A 414 13.08 1.34 -10.07
N LEU A 415 12.44 2.10 -10.95
CA LEU A 415 13.12 2.66 -12.13
C LEU A 415 14.15 3.73 -11.77
N ALA A 416 13.93 4.45 -10.68
CA ALA A 416 14.86 5.44 -10.16
C ALA A 416 16.07 4.81 -9.44
N ASP A 417 15.80 3.77 -8.64
CA ASP A 417 16.80 3.04 -7.87
C ASP A 417 16.50 1.53 -7.95
N LEU A 418 17.36 0.79 -8.67
CA LEU A 418 17.18 -0.65 -8.87
C LEU A 418 17.55 -1.46 -7.61
N ASP A 419 18.22 -0.86 -6.66
CA ASP A 419 18.74 -1.51 -5.47
C ASP A 419 17.79 -1.41 -4.30
N HIS A 420 17.14 -0.25 -4.18
CA HIS A 420 16.32 0.08 -3.05
C HIS A 420 14.95 0.58 -3.50
N ARG A 421 13.94 0.22 -2.72
CA ARG A 421 12.60 0.78 -2.85
C ARG A 421 12.34 1.63 -1.60
N PRO A 422 12.68 2.93 -1.60
CA PRO A 422 12.34 3.81 -0.50
C PRO A 422 10.82 4.00 -0.40
N GLU A 423 10.33 4.09 0.84
CA GLU A 423 8.93 4.37 1.12
C GLU A 423 8.48 5.73 0.60
N ALA A 424 7.16 5.95 0.57
CA ALA A 424 6.59 7.19 0.04
C ALA A 424 7.08 8.45 0.78
N ILE A 425 7.30 8.38 2.08
CA ILE A 425 7.83 9.50 2.88
C ILE A 425 9.20 9.99 2.37
N THR A 426 10.01 9.09 1.82
CA THR A 426 11.32 9.42 1.23
C THR A 426 11.25 9.64 -0.27
N SER A 427 10.48 8.78 -0.98
CA SER A 427 10.47 8.79 -2.44
C SER A 427 9.66 9.94 -3.03
N ARG A 428 8.57 10.38 -2.39
CA ARG A 428 7.77 11.52 -2.88
C ARG A 428 8.53 12.85 -2.88
N PRO A 429 9.20 13.26 -1.79
CA PRO A 429 10.03 14.46 -1.83
C PRO A 429 11.10 14.40 -2.92
N LEU A 430 11.68 13.23 -3.16
CA LEU A 430 12.73 13.06 -4.14
C LEU A 430 12.22 13.02 -5.59
N LEU A 431 11.10 12.31 -5.83
CA LEU A 431 10.63 11.92 -7.17
C LEU A 431 9.29 12.55 -7.60
N MET A 432 8.76 13.48 -6.84
CA MET A 432 7.47 14.11 -7.18
C MET A 432 7.45 15.59 -6.84
N GLN A 433 7.92 15.95 -5.64
CA GLN A 433 7.79 17.30 -5.10
C GLN A 433 8.91 18.21 -5.63
N ALA A 434 8.53 19.24 -6.35
CA ALA A 434 9.36 20.39 -6.70
C ALA A 434 8.43 21.47 -7.25
N ILE A 435 8.71 22.73 -7.00
CA ILE A 435 7.95 23.80 -7.63
C ILE A 435 8.37 23.88 -9.11
N ALA A 436 7.36 23.90 -9.98
CA ALA A 436 7.61 24.08 -11.40
C ALA A 436 6.63 25.08 -12.02
N ARG A 437 7.11 25.82 -12.99
CA ARG A 437 6.32 26.74 -13.81
C ARG A 437 6.23 26.21 -15.24
N GLN A 438 5.04 26.13 -15.77
CA GLN A 438 4.79 25.78 -17.16
C GLN A 438 4.70 27.04 -18.02
N THR A 439 5.40 27.01 -19.14
CA THR A 439 5.29 28.02 -20.19
C THR A 439 4.92 27.37 -21.52
N ARG A 440 4.29 28.09 -22.41
CA ARG A 440 3.97 27.63 -23.77
C ARG A 440 4.48 28.65 -24.77
N HIS A 441 5.28 28.19 -25.72
CA HIS A 441 5.79 29.01 -26.82
C HIS A 441 5.80 28.19 -28.10
N ALA A 442 5.28 28.75 -29.19
CA ALA A 442 5.25 28.11 -30.51
C ALA A 442 4.75 26.66 -30.51
N GLY A 443 3.70 26.38 -29.72
CA GLY A 443 3.14 25.01 -29.57
C GLY A 443 3.90 24.10 -28.63
N GLN A 444 5.11 24.45 -28.22
CA GLN A 444 5.91 23.68 -27.28
C GLN A 444 5.54 24.04 -25.83
N VAL A 445 5.34 23.03 -25.02
CA VAL A 445 5.13 23.17 -23.58
C VAL A 445 6.46 22.89 -22.85
N THR A 446 6.92 23.85 -22.08
CA THR A 446 8.12 23.72 -21.25
C THR A 446 7.76 23.78 -19.78
N LEU A 447 8.25 22.84 -18.99
CA LEU A 447 8.11 22.84 -17.54
C LEU A 447 9.48 23.12 -16.91
N THR A 448 9.62 24.30 -16.31
CA THR A 448 10.83 24.69 -15.60
C THR A 448 10.72 24.31 -14.13
N ILE A 449 11.55 23.37 -13.69
CA ILE A 449 11.53 22.79 -12.34
C ILE A 449 12.60 23.46 -11.49
N THR A 450 12.27 23.89 -10.27
CA THR A 450 13.25 24.45 -9.33
C THR A 450 14.22 23.38 -8.84
N SER A 451 15.49 23.72 -8.76
CA SER A 451 16.56 22.82 -8.32
C SER A 451 17.12 23.18 -6.94
N THR A 452 16.26 23.72 -6.07
CA THR A 452 16.65 24.18 -4.73
C THR A 452 16.63 23.07 -3.66
N HIS A 453 16.16 21.87 -4.01
CA HIS A 453 16.11 20.73 -3.10
C HIS A 453 17.51 20.31 -2.64
N GLY A 454 17.68 20.01 -1.33
CA GLY A 454 18.96 19.58 -0.76
C GLY A 454 19.56 18.34 -1.45
N GLU A 455 18.71 17.38 -1.83
CA GLU A 455 19.09 16.16 -2.56
C GLU A 455 19.05 16.31 -4.09
N ARG A 456 19.18 17.53 -4.62
CA ARG A 456 19.02 17.82 -6.06
C ARG A 456 19.88 16.95 -6.99
N HIS A 457 21.09 16.59 -6.58
CA HIS A 457 21.96 15.74 -7.39
C HIS A 457 21.47 14.29 -7.46
N LYS A 458 20.91 13.79 -6.37
CA LYS A 458 20.29 12.46 -6.31
C LYS A 458 19.00 12.41 -7.12
N ALA A 459 18.13 13.42 -6.95
CA ALA A 459 16.92 13.58 -7.74
C ALA A 459 17.24 13.65 -9.24
N ARG A 460 18.18 14.49 -9.65
CA ARG A 460 18.58 14.63 -11.06
C ARG A 460 19.11 13.33 -11.65
N ARG A 461 19.95 12.57 -10.95
CA ARG A 461 20.43 11.26 -11.40
C ARG A 461 19.28 10.26 -11.59
N ALA A 462 18.35 10.21 -10.64
CA ALA A 462 17.16 9.36 -10.73
C ALA A 462 16.33 9.71 -11.97
N TYR A 463 16.11 11.02 -12.22
CA TYR A 463 15.34 11.45 -13.39
C TYR A 463 16.03 11.20 -14.71
N LEU A 464 17.32 11.42 -14.81
CA LEU A 464 18.07 11.11 -16.02
C LEU A 464 17.97 9.62 -16.37
N ARG A 465 17.95 8.76 -15.36
CA ARG A 465 17.76 7.32 -15.53
C ARG A 465 16.34 6.98 -15.99
N ILE A 466 15.31 7.48 -15.30
CA ILE A 466 13.91 7.27 -15.66
C ILE A 466 13.64 7.82 -17.06
N ALA A 467 13.99 9.08 -17.32
CA ALA A 467 13.77 9.73 -18.61
C ALA A 467 14.51 9.00 -19.75
N GLY A 468 15.75 8.59 -19.52
CA GLY A 468 16.52 7.82 -20.50
C GLY A 468 15.85 6.47 -20.82
N PHE A 469 15.33 5.77 -19.81
CA PHE A 469 14.58 4.53 -20.02
C PHE A 469 13.27 4.77 -20.77
N LEU A 470 12.44 5.73 -20.32
CA LEU A 470 11.16 6.04 -20.95
C LEU A 470 11.32 6.54 -22.39
N THR A 471 12.40 7.30 -22.68
CA THR A 471 12.71 7.75 -24.04
C THR A 471 13.02 6.57 -24.95
N ARG A 472 13.87 5.64 -24.54
CA ARG A 472 14.14 4.41 -25.32
C ARG A 472 12.87 3.59 -25.52
N LEU A 473 12.06 3.43 -24.48
CA LEU A 473 10.79 2.72 -24.57
C LEU A 473 9.84 3.37 -25.58
N ARG A 474 9.76 4.71 -25.59
CA ARG A 474 8.95 5.46 -26.55
C ARG A 474 9.43 5.33 -27.99
N GLN A 475 10.73 5.32 -28.21
CA GLN A 475 11.32 5.11 -29.54
C GLN A 475 10.98 3.73 -30.12
N THR A 476 10.77 2.75 -29.26
CA THR A 476 10.34 1.39 -29.66
C THR A 476 8.81 1.20 -29.59
N ALA A 477 8.06 2.24 -29.21
CA ALA A 477 6.62 2.14 -28.92
C ALA A 477 5.77 1.81 -30.16
N GLU A 478 6.20 2.17 -31.36
CA GLU A 478 5.50 1.82 -32.61
C GLU A 478 5.49 0.31 -32.87
N GLN A 479 6.45 -0.40 -32.30
CA GLN A 479 6.61 -1.85 -32.44
C GLN A 479 6.00 -2.64 -31.28
N LEU A 480 5.72 -1.96 -30.15
CA LEU A 480 5.26 -2.59 -28.92
C LEU A 480 3.85 -2.11 -28.54
N ASP A 481 2.97 -3.05 -28.26
CA ASP A 481 1.69 -2.73 -27.62
C ASP A 481 1.83 -2.38 -26.13
N PRO A 482 0.79 -1.85 -25.48
CA PRO A 482 0.87 -1.48 -24.05
C PRO A 482 1.28 -2.62 -23.12
N VAL A 483 0.85 -3.87 -23.40
CA VAL A 483 1.21 -5.05 -22.62
C VAL A 483 2.71 -5.32 -22.74
N GLN A 484 3.23 -5.33 -23.95
CA GLN A 484 4.66 -5.54 -24.20
C GLN A 484 5.52 -4.45 -23.54
N ARG A 485 5.07 -3.19 -23.59
CA ARG A 485 5.72 -2.08 -22.88
C ARG A 485 5.70 -2.28 -21.37
N TRP A 486 4.59 -2.78 -20.84
CA TRP A 486 4.47 -3.10 -19.42
C TRP A 486 5.49 -4.17 -19.00
N TYR A 487 5.64 -5.24 -19.77
CA TYR A 487 6.66 -6.27 -19.53
C TYR A 487 8.10 -5.70 -19.55
N ARG A 488 8.39 -4.78 -20.47
CA ARG A 488 9.69 -4.09 -20.52
C ARG A 488 9.91 -3.20 -19.28
N ILE A 489 8.89 -2.48 -18.86
CA ILE A 489 8.93 -1.66 -17.65
C ILE A 489 9.20 -2.52 -16.41
N LEU A 490 8.47 -3.63 -16.25
CA LEU A 490 8.67 -4.54 -15.13
C LEU A 490 10.07 -5.17 -15.15
N SER A 491 10.54 -5.57 -16.32
CA SER A 491 11.89 -6.14 -16.49
C SER A 491 12.98 -5.15 -16.08
N GLU A 492 12.85 -3.87 -16.42
CA GLU A 492 13.82 -2.85 -16.00
C GLU A 492 13.67 -2.53 -14.51
N ALA A 493 12.45 -2.29 -14.02
CA ALA A 493 12.19 -1.95 -12.61
C ALA A 493 12.66 -3.06 -11.65
N LEU A 494 12.60 -4.30 -12.07
CA LEU A 494 12.92 -5.48 -11.28
C LEU A 494 14.17 -6.23 -11.77
N LYS A 495 15.02 -5.54 -12.53
CA LYS A 495 16.19 -6.14 -13.18
C LYS A 495 17.09 -6.95 -12.23
N ARG A 496 17.28 -6.48 -11.00
CA ARG A 496 18.05 -7.22 -9.98
C ARG A 496 17.32 -8.46 -9.48
N TYR A 497 16.04 -8.35 -9.20
CA TYR A 497 15.19 -9.48 -8.81
C TYR A 497 15.18 -10.56 -9.90
N LEU A 498 15.05 -10.15 -11.14
CA LEU A 498 15.06 -11.01 -12.31
C LEU A 498 16.48 -11.45 -12.72
N LYS A 499 17.53 -11.00 -12.01
CA LYS A 499 18.93 -11.31 -12.34
C LYS A 499 19.29 -10.98 -13.79
N GLY A 500 18.75 -9.88 -14.30
CA GLY A 500 18.98 -9.40 -15.68
C GLY A 500 18.10 -10.06 -16.74
N ARG A 501 17.30 -11.09 -16.41
CA ARG A 501 16.36 -11.70 -17.36
C ARG A 501 15.25 -10.72 -17.75
N GLN A 502 14.74 -10.87 -18.96
CA GLN A 502 13.55 -10.18 -19.43
C GLN A 502 12.32 -11.05 -19.15
N LEU A 503 11.22 -10.40 -18.82
CA LEU A 503 9.92 -11.06 -18.79
C LEU A 503 9.37 -11.17 -20.20
N ASP A 504 8.89 -12.35 -20.58
CA ASP A 504 8.35 -12.60 -21.90
C ASP A 504 6.84 -12.29 -21.91
N PRO A 505 6.39 -11.34 -22.74
CA PRO A 505 4.97 -11.10 -22.92
C PRO A 505 4.29 -12.31 -23.56
N PRO A 506 2.98 -12.53 -23.27
CA PRO A 506 2.25 -13.59 -23.94
C PRO A 506 2.28 -13.39 -25.47
N PRO A 507 2.26 -14.48 -26.27
CA PRO A 507 2.20 -14.36 -27.71
C PRO A 507 0.97 -13.52 -28.10
N ARG A 508 1.14 -12.68 -29.13
CA ARG A 508 0.02 -11.94 -29.70
C ARG A 508 -1.01 -12.94 -30.20
N LEU A 509 -2.23 -12.84 -29.69
CA LEU A 509 -3.34 -13.52 -30.38
C LEU A 509 -3.40 -12.90 -31.77
N ALA A 510 -3.19 -13.74 -32.80
CA ALA A 510 -3.37 -13.32 -34.19
C ALA A 510 -4.78 -12.72 -34.28
N SER A 511 -4.86 -11.46 -34.69
CA SER A 511 -6.15 -10.84 -35.02
C SER A 511 -6.79 -11.68 -36.13
N VAL A 512 -7.85 -12.40 -35.75
CA VAL A 512 -8.71 -13.11 -36.70
C VAL A 512 -9.57 -12.07 -37.42
#